data_e99c7bbfd1b27cad52c8ad1f849d3e30
#
_entry.id   e99c7bbfd1b27cad52c8ad1f849d3e30
#
_cell.length_a   1.000
_cell.length_b   1.000
_cell.length_c   1.000
_cell.angle_alpha   90.00
_cell.angle_beta   90.00
_cell.angle_gamma   90.00
#
_symmetry.space_group_name_H-M   'P 1'
#
loop_
_entity.id
_entity.type
_entity.pdbx_description
1 polymer ?
#
loop_
_entity_poly.entity_id
_entity_poly.type
_entity_poly.pdbx_seq_one_letter_code
_entity_poly.pdbx_strand_id
1 'polypeptide(L)'
;KAMSATGEGSADDAVLVAHQIAGELGRFAKKYRSFLPTVEGIQDSVEKYLILNDYVKTAKSYILYRDKRAQLRAAHVEVPENVKKLVEESKKYFDGNALGEFVYLRTYAKWIPEEGRRETWIETVDRYISFMRENLGNKLTEKEYAELRTGILKQEVMPSMRLMQFSGDAARRCNACGYNCTFTAPVKLEDFAEIMYLSMQGCGVGFAVESQNVEQLPQIMKQSGKMLQTHVIPDSKEGWCDALTLGLKTWYAGKDIKFDFSQIRPAGARLKVMGGKASGPEPLQSLLAFARQRVLARQGRRLRAIDAHDIICKIGECVVAGGVRRTAMISLSDLDDADMRDAKRGQFY
;
A
#
# COMPACT_ATOMS: atom_id res chain seq x y z
N LYS A 1 1.20 -13.70 13.87
CA LYS A 1 0.94 -12.50 14.71
C LYS A 1 0.59 -12.88 16.14
N ALA A 2 -0.40 -13.80 16.40
CA ALA A 2 -0.76 -14.20 17.77
C ALA A 2 0.43 -14.87 18.47
N MET A 3 1.06 -15.86 17.85
CA MET A 3 2.27 -16.53 18.36
C MET A 3 3.42 -15.55 18.59
N SER A 4 3.68 -14.65 17.64
CA SER A 4 4.70 -13.60 17.78
C SER A 4 4.40 -12.64 18.95
N ALA A 5 3.13 -12.32 19.20
CA ALA A 5 2.73 -11.42 20.28
C ALA A 5 2.83 -12.06 21.68
N THR A 6 2.73 -13.38 21.77
CA THR A 6 2.81 -14.14 23.03
C THR A 6 4.18 -14.73 23.30
N GLY A 7 5.07 -14.72 22.32
CA GLY A 7 6.36 -15.39 22.37
C GLY A 7 6.26 -16.92 22.44
N GLU A 8 5.10 -17.50 22.08
CA GLU A 8 4.84 -18.93 22.11
C GLU A 8 4.65 -19.45 20.69
N GLY A 9 5.51 -20.36 20.25
CA GLY A 9 5.55 -20.91 18.90
C GLY A 9 6.31 -20.05 17.89
N SER A 10 6.64 -20.66 16.76
CA SER A 10 7.38 -20.09 15.63
C SER A 10 6.46 -19.79 14.43
N ALA A 11 7.03 -19.27 13.36
CA ALA A 11 6.33 -19.12 12.07
C ALA A 11 5.95 -20.50 11.48
N ASP A 12 6.83 -21.50 11.64
CA ASP A 12 6.59 -22.86 11.16
C ASP A 12 5.47 -23.55 11.92
N ASP A 13 5.35 -23.31 13.23
CA ASP A 13 4.24 -23.78 14.04
C ASP A 13 2.91 -23.18 13.59
N ALA A 14 2.91 -21.90 13.22
CA ALA A 14 1.72 -21.24 12.68
C ALA A 14 1.29 -21.85 11.33
N VAL A 15 2.24 -22.22 10.48
CA VAL A 15 1.98 -22.93 9.22
C VAL A 15 1.44 -24.33 9.48
N LEU A 16 1.99 -25.06 10.45
CA LEU A 16 1.51 -26.38 10.85
C LEU A 16 0.03 -26.32 11.30
N VAL A 17 -0.30 -25.39 12.19
CA VAL A 17 -1.69 -25.18 12.66
C VAL A 17 -2.61 -24.81 11.49
N ALA A 18 -2.17 -23.96 10.57
CA ALA A 18 -2.95 -23.59 9.40
C ALA A 18 -3.22 -24.80 8.48
N HIS A 19 -2.24 -25.67 8.27
CA HIS A 19 -2.41 -26.92 7.49
C HIS A 19 -3.38 -27.89 8.15
N GLN A 20 -3.34 -28.04 9.47
CA GLN A 20 -4.28 -28.88 10.22
C GLN A 20 -5.74 -28.38 10.07
N ILE A 21 -5.94 -27.06 10.18
CA ILE A 21 -7.25 -26.42 9.97
C ILE A 21 -7.74 -26.61 8.53
N ALA A 22 -6.87 -26.34 7.54
CA ALA A 22 -7.21 -26.53 6.13
C ALA A 22 -7.56 -28.02 5.84
N GLY A 23 -6.86 -28.96 6.42
CA GLY A 23 -7.15 -30.39 6.32
C GLY A 23 -8.51 -30.78 6.94
N GLU A 24 -8.87 -30.18 8.07
CA GLU A 24 -10.19 -30.38 8.69
C GLU A 24 -11.31 -29.84 7.81
N LEU A 25 -11.20 -28.57 7.37
CA LEU A 25 -12.17 -27.93 6.50
C LEU A 25 -12.32 -28.67 5.16
N GLY A 26 -11.21 -29.16 4.59
CA GLY A 26 -11.22 -29.97 3.37
C GLY A 26 -11.95 -31.31 3.55
N ARG A 27 -11.85 -31.95 4.71
CA ARG A 27 -12.64 -33.18 5.04
C ARG A 27 -14.12 -32.86 5.13
N PHE A 28 -14.50 -31.75 5.76
CA PHE A 28 -15.91 -31.31 5.82
C PHE A 28 -16.45 -30.98 4.44
N ALA A 29 -15.71 -30.28 3.61
CA ALA A 29 -16.12 -29.94 2.25
C ALA A 29 -16.31 -31.19 1.37
N LYS A 30 -15.51 -32.24 1.56
CA LYS A 30 -15.70 -33.55 0.87
C LYS A 30 -16.91 -34.31 1.38
N LYS A 31 -17.21 -34.20 2.67
CA LYS A 31 -18.31 -34.95 3.30
C LYS A 31 -19.68 -34.30 3.07
N TYR A 32 -19.73 -32.99 2.99
CA TYR A 32 -20.97 -32.23 2.88
C TYR A 32 -20.93 -31.30 1.65
N ARG A 33 -21.72 -31.59 0.62
CA ARG A 33 -21.77 -30.83 -0.65
C ARG A 33 -22.12 -29.34 -0.49
N SER A 34 -22.85 -28.98 0.57
CA SER A 34 -23.27 -27.60 0.88
C SER A 34 -22.42 -26.93 1.96
N PHE A 35 -21.29 -27.54 2.33
CA PHE A 35 -20.42 -26.98 3.37
C PHE A 35 -19.73 -25.70 2.88
N LEU A 36 -20.09 -24.60 3.50
CA LEU A 36 -19.38 -23.31 3.36
C LEU A 36 -18.86 -22.93 4.75
N PRO A 37 -17.54 -22.87 4.95
CA PRO A 37 -17.00 -22.48 6.24
C PRO A 37 -17.34 -21.01 6.53
N THR A 38 -17.94 -20.75 7.69
CA THR A 38 -18.16 -19.40 8.19
C THR A 38 -16.87 -18.85 8.80
N VAL A 39 -16.77 -17.53 8.90
CA VAL A 39 -15.61 -16.89 9.56
C VAL A 39 -15.52 -17.34 11.02
N GLU A 40 -16.64 -17.44 11.71
CA GLU A 40 -16.74 -17.91 13.09
C GLU A 40 -16.26 -19.35 13.20
N GLY A 41 -16.73 -20.25 12.32
CA GLY A 41 -16.32 -21.65 12.31
C GLY A 41 -14.83 -21.86 12.04
N ILE A 42 -14.24 -21.03 11.16
CA ILE A 42 -12.78 -21.04 10.95
C ILE A 42 -12.06 -20.57 12.22
N GLN A 43 -12.56 -19.52 12.87
CA GLN A 43 -11.96 -19.00 14.11
C GLN A 43 -12.06 -20.01 15.26
N ASP A 44 -13.17 -20.75 15.38
CA ASP A 44 -13.32 -21.82 16.35
C ASP A 44 -12.33 -22.96 16.09
N SER A 45 -12.11 -23.31 14.82
CA SER A 45 -11.06 -24.26 14.44
C SER A 45 -9.66 -23.76 14.81
N VAL A 46 -9.38 -22.46 14.65
CA VAL A 46 -8.09 -21.87 15.09
C VAL A 46 -7.90 -22.04 16.60
N GLU A 47 -8.89 -21.70 17.41
CA GLU A 47 -8.84 -21.88 18.87
C GLU A 47 -8.61 -23.34 19.25
N LYS A 48 -9.38 -24.25 18.67
CA LYS A 48 -9.27 -25.70 18.88
C LYS A 48 -7.87 -26.19 18.59
N TYR A 49 -7.29 -25.86 17.43
CA TYR A 49 -5.98 -26.37 17.04
C TYR A 49 -4.83 -25.70 17.79
N LEU A 50 -4.97 -24.44 18.22
CA LEU A 50 -4.00 -23.84 19.14
C LEU A 50 -3.95 -24.58 20.48
N ILE A 51 -5.11 -24.95 21.04
CA ILE A 51 -5.20 -25.72 22.30
C ILE A 51 -4.67 -27.14 22.10
N LEU A 52 -5.06 -27.82 21.01
CA LEU A 52 -4.62 -29.19 20.72
C LEU A 52 -3.11 -29.33 20.49
N ASN A 53 -2.45 -28.28 20.05
CA ASN A 53 -1.00 -28.23 19.86
C ASN A 53 -0.26 -27.59 21.05
N ASP A 54 -0.94 -27.44 22.21
CA ASP A 54 -0.40 -26.90 23.47
C ASP A 54 0.07 -25.43 23.43
N TYR A 55 -0.40 -24.65 22.46
CA TYR A 55 -0.15 -23.19 22.40
C TYR A 55 -1.17 -22.43 23.28
N VAL A 56 -1.16 -22.72 24.60
CA VAL A 56 -2.19 -22.28 25.53
C VAL A 56 -2.22 -20.76 25.71
N LYS A 57 -1.05 -20.12 25.80
CA LYS A 57 -0.96 -18.65 25.92
C LYS A 57 -1.47 -17.95 24.65
N THR A 58 -1.13 -18.50 23.51
CA THR A 58 -1.56 -18.00 22.19
C THR A 58 -3.06 -18.19 22.01
N ALA A 59 -3.60 -19.36 22.38
CA ALA A 59 -5.05 -19.62 22.35
C ALA A 59 -5.81 -18.64 23.25
N LYS A 60 -5.36 -18.45 24.49
CA LYS A 60 -5.97 -17.50 25.42
C LYS A 60 -5.95 -16.06 24.89
N SER A 61 -4.81 -15.62 24.34
CA SER A 61 -4.69 -14.28 23.74
C SER A 61 -5.61 -14.12 22.53
N TYR A 62 -5.74 -15.16 21.71
CA TYR A 62 -6.62 -15.17 20.53
C TYR A 62 -8.11 -15.09 20.91
N ILE A 63 -8.55 -15.88 21.90
CA ILE A 63 -9.93 -15.88 22.42
C ILE A 63 -10.28 -14.53 23.00
N LEU A 64 -9.42 -13.96 23.86
CA LEU A 64 -9.65 -12.62 24.43
C LEU A 64 -9.70 -11.53 23.37
N TYR A 65 -8.86 -11.63 22.33
CA TYR A 65 -8.90 -10.69 21.20
C TYR A 65 -10.23 -10.82 20.43
N ARG A 66 -10.71 -12.04 20.18
CA ARG A 66 -12.02 -12.28 19.54
C ARG A 66 -13.15 -11.68 20.33
N ASP A 67 -13.19 -11.95 21.64
CA ASP A 67 -14.22 -11.43 22.54
C ASP A 67 -14.23 -9.91 22.56
N LYS A 68 -13.06 -9.27 22.73
CA LYS A 68 -12.93 -7.82 22.65
C LYS A 68 -13.42 -7.27 21.30
N ARG A 69 -13.14 -7.94 20.20
CA ARG A 69 -13.62 -7.55 18.88
C ARG A 69 -15.13 -7.76 18.71
N ALA A 70 -15.69 -8.79 19.32
CA ALA A 70 -17.13 -9.03 19.34
C ALA A 70 -17.87 -7.96 20.15
N GLN A 71 -17.34 -7.62 21.33
CA GLN A 71 -17.87 -6.53 22.17
C GLN A 71 -17.81 -5.18 21.44
N LEU A 72 -16.68 -4.87 20.78
CA LEU A 72 -16.54 -3.65 19.97
C LEU A 72 -17.51 -3.63 18.78
N ARG A 73 -17.87 -4.78 18.20
CA ARG A 73 -18.89 -4.88 17.15
C ARG A 73 -20.31 -4.74 17.71
N ALA A 74 -20.58 -5.32 18.86
CA ALA A 74 -21.86 -5.22 19.56
C ALA A 74 -22.14 -3.82 20.11
N ALA A 75 -21.08 -3.11 20.52
CA ALA A 75 -21.15 -1.71 20.96
C ALA A 75 -21.28 -0.71 19.81
N HIS A 76 -21.40 -1.17 18.55
CA HIS A 76 -21.57 -0.28 17.41
C HIS A 76 -22.95 0.37 17.44
N VAL A 77 -22.93 1.71 17.41
CA VAL A 77 -24.02 2.64 17.15
C VAL A 77 -25.02 2.04 16.18
N GLU A 78 -26.30 2.07 16.52
CA GLU A 78 -27.37 1.71 15.59
C GLU A 78 -27.17 2.43 14.27
N VAL A 79 -27.08 1.66 13.18
CA VAL A 79 -26.94 2.23 11.84
C VAL A 79 -28.23 3.01 11.54
N PRO A 80 -28.14 4.32 11.24
CA PRO A 80 -29.32 5.12 10.93
C PRO A 80 -30.17 4.49 9.82
N GLU A 81 -31.47 4.61 9.90
CA GLU A 81 -32.43 3.95 8.99
C GLU A 81 -32.22 4.37 7.52
N ASN A 82 -31.90 5.65 7.29
CA ASN A 82 -31.53 6.13 5.96
C ASN A 82 -30.27 5.44 5.39
N VAL A 83 -29.29 5.12 6.24
CA VAL A 83 -28.08 4.39 5.83
C VAL A 83 -28.41 2.93 5.52
N LYS A 84 -29.27 2.28 6.32
CA LYS A 84 -29.73 0.92 6.04
C LYS A 84 -30.40 0.83 4.68
N LYS A 85 -31.34 1.74 4.39
CA LYS A 85 -32.03 1.80 3.07
C LYS A 85 -31.03 1.98 1.93
N LEU A 86 -30.08 2.90 2.05
CA LEU A 86 -29.09 3.17 1.02
C LEU A 86 -28.18 1.94 0.78
N VAL A 87 -27.81 1.21 1.83
CA VAL A 87 -27.05 -0.04 1.72
C VAL A 87 -27.88 -1.13 1.01
N GLU A 88 -29.15 -1.29 1.36
CA GLU A 88 -30.03 -2.27 0.71
C GLU A 88 -30.26 -1.94 -0.77
N GLU A 89 -30.46 -0.67 -1.10
CA GLU A 89 -30.58 -0.23 -2.49
C GLU A 89 -29.30 -0.50 -3.29
N SER A 90 -28.13 -0.33 -2.68
CA SER A 90 -26.85 -0.61 -3.32
C SER A 90 -26.59 -2.10 -3.51
N LYS A 91 -27.03 -2.96 -2.59
CA LYS A 91 -26.88 -4.42 -2.70
C LYS A 91 -27.55 -5.01 -3.94
N LYS A 92 -28.63 -4.43 -4.43
CA LYS A 92 -29.32 -4.88 -5.66
C LYS A 92 -28.38 -4.97 -6.87
N TYR A 93 -27.36 -4.13 -6.92
CA TYR A 93 -26.38 -4.12 -8.01
C TYR A 93 -25.34 -5.24 -7.92
N PHE A 94 -25.28 -5.94 -6.79
CA PHE A 94 -24.38 -7.08 -6.57
C PHE A 94 -25.12 -8.41 -6.40
N ASP A 95 -26.40 -8.47 -6.76
CA ASP A 95 -27.22 -9.66 -6.58
C ASP A 95 -26.56 -10.88 -7.24
N GLY A 96 -26.30 -11.92 -6.44
CA GLY A 96 -25.54 -13.09 -6.85
C GLY A 96 -24.03 -12.92 -6.99
N ASN A 97 -23.47 -11.71 -6.79
CA ASN A 97 -22.03 -11.41 -6.93
C ASN A 97 -21.39 -10.95 -5.61
N ALA A 98 -21.38 -11.83 -4.62
CA ALA A 98 -20.76 -11.54 -3.30
C ALA A 98 -19.26 -11.20 -3.38
N LEU A 99 -18.54 -11.78 -4.34
CA LEU A 99 -17.13 -11.47 -4.57
C LEU A 99 -16.96 -10.03 -5.10
N GLY A 100 -17.82 -9.62 -6.02
CA GLY A 100 -17.83 -8.25 -6.55
C GLY A 100 -18.13 -7.22 -5.46
N GLU A 101 -19.11 -7.48 -4.59
CA GLU A 101 -19.42 -6.63 -3.43
C GLU A 101 -18.23 -6.53 -2.48
N PHE A 102 -17.60 -7.65 -2.15
CA PHE A 102 -16.41 -7.67 -1.30
C PHE A 102 -15.24 -6.85 -1.89
N VAL A 103 -14.95 -7.05 -3.19
CA VAL A 103 -13.89 -6.30 -3.89
C VAL A 103 -14.21 -4.80 -3.90
N TYR A 104 -15.46 -4.44 -4.16
CA TYR A 104 -15.93 -3.07 -4.13
C TYR A 104 -15.71 -2.44 -2.74
N LEU A 105 -16.23 -3.04 -1.68
CA LEU A 105 -16.09 -2.53 -0.31
C LEU A 105 -14.65 -2.42 0.15
N ARG A 106 -13.80 -3.35 -0.28
CA ARG A 106 -12.38 -3.35 0.07
C ARG A 106 -11.58 -2.29 -0.66
N THR A 107 -11.90 -2.01 -1.93
CA THR A 107 -11.03 -1.27 -2.85
C THR A 107 -11.56 0.11 -3.19
N TYR A 108 -12.85 0.25 -3.47
CA TYR A 108 -13.43 1.45 -4.06
C TYR A 108 -14.21 2.31 -3.08
N ALA A 109 -14.90 1.69 -2.12
CA ALA A 109 -15.70 2.38 -1.11
C ALA A 109 -14.82 3.23 -0.20
N LYS A 110 -14.93 4.55 -0.28
CA LYS A 110 -14.22 5.48 0.61
C LYS A 110 -14.83 5.47 2.01
N TRP A 111 -14.02 5.83 2.98
CA TRP A 111 -14.49 6.05 4.34
C TRP A 111 -15.06 7.47 4.47
N ILE A 112 -16.27 7.57 5.00
CA ILE A 112 -16.95 8.82 5.34
C ILE A 112 -16.77 9.04 6.85
N PRO A 113 -15.85 9.92 7.29
CA PRO A 113 -15.53 10.09 8.71
C PRO A 113 -16.71 10.57 9.54
N GLU A 114 -17.53 11.45 8.98
CA GLU A 114 -18.67 12.11 9.62
C GLU A 114 -19.76 11.11 9.98
N GLU A 115 -19.90 10.04 9.17
CA GLU A 115 -20.90 9.01 9.36
C GLU A 115 -20.32 7.70 9.92
N GLY A 116 -19.01 7.61 10.09
CA GLY A 116 -18.34 6.42 10.63
C GLY A 116 -18.48 5.16 9.79
N ARG A 117 -18.76 5.29 8.49
CA ARG A 117 -19.00 4.19 7.54
C ARG A 117 -18.24 4.36 6.24
N ARG A 118 -18.31 3.36 5.38
CA ARG A 118 -17.87 3.45 3.99
C ARG A 118 -19.00 3.91 3.08
N GLU A 119 -18.61 4.46 1.91
CA GLU A 119 -19.54 4.71 0.80
C GLU A 119 -20.28 3.44 0.39
N THR A 120 -21.50 3.61 -0.05
CA THR A 120 -22.27 2.60 -0.80
C THR A 120 -21.90 2.68 -2.29
N TRP A 121 -22.28 1.65 -3.07
CA TRP A 121 -22.02 1.62 -4.52
C TRP A 121 -22.60 2.84 -5.24
N ILE A 122 -23.81 3.23 -4.89
CA ILE A 122 -24.46 4.41 -5.46
C ILE A 122 -23.64 5.66 -5.20
N GLU A 123 -23.21 5.89 -3.95
CA GLU A 123 -22.38 7.04 -3.58
C GLU A 123 -21.03 7.05 -4.29
N THR A 124 -20.41 5.88 -4.46
CA THR A 124 -19.15 5.77 -5.20
C THR A 124 -19.31 6.15 -6.66
N VAL A 125 -20.39 5.68 -7.31
CA VAL A 125 -20.70 6.03 -8.71
C VAL A 125 -21.01 7.52 -8.81
N ASP A 126 -21.80 8.07 -7.91
CA ASP A 126 -22.15 9.51 -7.90
C ASP A 126 -20.93 10.39 -7.69
N ARG A 127 -20.00 10.01 -6.82
CA ARG A 127 -18.73 10.70 -6.64
C ARG A 127 -17.90 10.68 -7.92
N TYR A 128 -17.86 9.55 -8.63
CA TYR A 128 -17.14 9.43 -9.90
C TYR A 128 -17.78 10.34 -10.98
N ILE A 129 -19.08 10.25 -11.17
CA ILE A 129 -19.80 11.05 -12.16
C ILE A 129 -19.66 12.57 -11.87
N SER A 130 -19.79 12.96 -10.60
CA SER A 130 -19.61 14.37 -10.20
C SER A 130 -18.20 14.86 -10.52
N PHE A 131 -17.17 14.04 -10.20
CA PHE A 131 -15.78 14.39 -10.53
C PHE A 131 -15.54 14.49 -12.05
N MET A 132 -16.11 13.58 -12.84
CA MET A 132 -16.00 13.65 -14.29
C MET A 132 -16.71 14.87 -14.86
N ARG A 133 -17.87 15.25 -14.32
CA ARG A 133 -18.59 16.47 -14.70
C ARG A 133 -17.78 17.73 -14.42
N GLU A 134 -17.11 17.82 -13.27
CA GLU A 134 -16.20 18.92 -12.95
C GLU A 134 -15.08 19.07 -14.00
N ASN A 135 -14.56 17.96 -14.50
CA ASN A 135 -13.40 17.96 -15.41
C ASN A 135 -13.78 18.06 -16.89
N LEU A 136 -14.91 17.51 -17.29
CA LEU A 136 -15.35 17.50 -18.68
C LEU A 136 -16.30 18.68 -19.01
N GLY A 137 -16.96 19.24 -18.01
CA GLY A 137 -17.89 20.36 -18.22
C GLY A 137 -18.97 20.03 -19.26
N ASN A 138 -19.11 20.89 -20.25
CA ASN A 138 -20.13 20.77 -21.31
C ASN A 138 -19.73 19.80 -22.46
N LYS A 139 -18.67 19.02 -22.33
CA LYS A 139 -18.28 18.02 -23.34
C LYS A 139 -19.27 16.87 -23.44
N LEU A 140 -20.04 16.62 -22.40
CA LEU A 140 -21.13 15.66 -22.37
C LEU A 140 -22.42 16.37 -21.95
N THR A 141 -23.55 15.92 -22.50
CA THR A 141 -24.88 16.36 -22.12
C THR A 141 -25.32 15.73 -20.80
N GLU A 142 -26.32 16.34 -20.14
CA GLU A 142 -26.92 15.74 -18.93
C GLU A 142 -27.50 14.35 -19.17
N LYS A 143 -28.03 14.10 -20.37
CA LYS A 143 -28.55 12.79 -20.77
C LYS A 143 -27.42 11.74 -20.80
N GLU A 144 -26.28 12.09 -21.40
CA GLU A 144 -25.11 11.18 -21.46
C GLU A 144 -24.53 10.90 -20.09
N TYR A 145 -24.45 11.89 -19.20
CA TYR A 145 -24.05 11.66 -17.79
C TYR A 145 -25.02 10.71 -17.08
N ALA A 146 -26.32 10.83 -17.29
CA ALA A 146 -27.33 9.96 -16.71
C ALA A 146 -27.25 8.51 -17.26
N GLU A 147 -27.01 8.36 -18.56
CA GLU A 147 -26.79 7.07 -19.20
C GLU A 147 -25.53 6.36 -18.67
N LEU A 148 -24.40 7.10 -18.61
CA LEU A 148 -23.15 6.59 -18.04
C LEU A 148 -23.32 6.18 -16.58
N ARG A 149 -23.97 7.02 -15.78
CA ARG A 149 -24.28 6.69 -14.38
C ARG A 149 -25.07 5.38 -14.28
N THR A 150 -26.09 5.23 -15.10
CA THR A 150 -26.95 4.04 -15.09
C THR A 150 -26.17 2.79 -15.52
N GLY A 151 -25.40 2.87 -16.59
CA GLY A 151 -24.57 1.76 -17.06
C GLY A 151 -23.52 1.32 -16.04
N ILE A 152 -22.89 2.29 -15.33
CA ILE A 152 -21.92 1.96 -14.27
C ILE A 152 -22.64 1.33 -13.07
N LEU A 153 -23.77 1.88 -12.63
CA LEU A 153 -24.55 1.32 -11.52
C LEU A 153 -24.93 -0.14 -11.78
N LYS A 154 -25.38 -0.45 -12.99
CA LYS A 154 -25.74 -1.81 -13.41
C LYS A 154 -24.55 -2.71 -13.72
N GLN A 155 -23.33 -2.18 -13.65
CA GLN A 155 -22.08 -2.89 -14.02
C GLN A 155 -22.04 -3.35 -15.49
N GLU A 156 -22.80 -2.70 -16.37
CA GLU A 156 -22.78 -2.93 -17.82
C GLU A 156 -21.51 -2.34 -18.45
N VAL A 157 -21.01 -1.24 -17.86
CA VAL A 157 -19.73 -0.60 -18.22
C VAL A 157 -18.97 -0.26 -16.95
N MET A 158 -17.64 -0.32 -17.01
CA MET A 158 -16.78 0.05 -15.88
C MET A 158 -15.77 1.12 -16.33
N PRO A 159 -15.64 2.21 -15.58
CA PRO A 159 -14.62 3.22 -15.86
C PRO A 159 -13.23 2.77 -15.41
N SER A 160 -12.23 3.63 -15.59
CA SER A 160 -10.91 3.39 -15.02
C SER A 160 -11.01 3.05 -13.52
N MET A 161 -10.46 1.91 -13.14
CA MET A 161 -10.41 1.45 -11.75
C MET A 161 -9.78 2.51 -10.83
N ARG A 162 -8.74 3.19 -11.30
CA ARG A 162 -8.05 4.22 -10.53
C ARG A 162 -8.92 5.46 -10.33
N LEU A 163 -9.61 5.92 -11.38
CA LEU A 163 -10.53 7.04 -11.26
C LEU A 163 -11.74 6.68 -10.39
N MET A 164 -12.28 5.47 -10.51
CA MET A 164 -13.34 5.00 -9.61
C MET A 164 -12.88 5.02 -8.14
N GLN A 165 -11.64 4.65 -7.86
CA GLN A 165 -11.07 4.63 -6.51
C GLN A 165 -10.75 6.04 -6.00
N PHE A 166 -10.15 6.92 -6.83
CA PHE A 166 -9.53 8.16 -6.39
C PHE A 166 -10.23 9.45 -6.80
N SER A 167 -11.29 9.40 -7.63
CA SER A 167 -12.08 10.60 -7.98
C SER A 167 -12.48 11.40 -6.74
N GLY A 168 -12.53 12.71 -6.87
CA GLY A 168 -12.68 13.67 -5.79
C GLY A 168 -11.33 14.17 -5.26
N ASP A 169 -11.21 14.41 -3.96
CA ASP A 169 -10.07 15.12 -3.35
C ASP A 169 -8.69 14.55 -3.66
N ALA A 170 -8.57 13.22 -3.74
CA ALA A 170 -7.30 12.60 -4.05
C ALA A 170 -6.82 12.97 -5.45
N ALA A 171 -7.70 12.86 -6.45
CA ALA A 171 -7.38 13.19 -7.84
C ALA A 171 -7.27 14.70 -8.09
N ARG A 172 -8.03 15.54 -7.36
CA ARG A 172 -7.87 17.00 -7.40
C ARG A 172 -6.52 17.45 -6.87
N ARG A 173 -6.00 16.81 -5.81
CA ARG A 173 -4.67 17.11 -5.26
C ARG A 173 -3.53 16.62 -6.14
N CYS A 174 -3.68 15.44 -6.74
CA CYS A 174 -2.67 14.86 -7.62
C CYS A 174 -3.33 13.88 -8.59
N ASN A 175 -3.45 14.29 -9.86
CA ASN A 175 -4.06 13.47 -10.91
C ASN A 175 -3.21 12.23 -11.28
N ALA A 176 -1.92 12.19 -10.90
CA ALA A 176 -1.06 11.02 -11.10
C ALA A 176 -1.64 9.74 -10.47
N CYS A 177 -2.47 9.86 -9.42
CA CYS A 177 -3.15 8.70 -8.84
C CYS A 177 -4.17 8.03 -9.78
N GLY A 178 -4.56 8.69 -10.86
CA GLY A 178 -5.42 8.15 -11.93
C GLY A 178 -4.69 7.21 -12.90
N TYR A 179 -3.35 7.19 -12.88
CA TYR A 179 -2.53 6.34 -13.73
C TYR A 179 -2.10 5.04 -13.03
N ASN A 180 -1.96 3.97 -13.79
CA ASN A 180 -1.51 2.68 -13.25
C ASN A 180 0.01 2.50 -13.36
N CYS A 181 0.62 3.00 -14.44
CA CYS A 181 2.02 2.79 -14.75
C CYS A 181 2.67 4.09 -15.18
N THR A 182 3.95 4.21 -14.84
CA THR A 182 4.84 5.30 -15.23
C THR A 182 6.20 4.74 -15.59
N PHE A 183 7.00 5.54 -16.27
CA PHE A 183 8.39 5.21 -16.58
C PHE A 183 9.27 6.44 -16.39
N THR A 184 10.48 6.24 -15.86
CA THR A 184 11.49 7.29 -15.74
C THR A 184 12.90 6.70 -15.87
N ALA A 185 13.87 7.55 -16.25
CA ALA A 185 15.27 7.20 -16.24
C ALA A 185 15.98 8.17 -15.28
N PRO A 186 16.53 7.68 -14.15
CA PRO A 186 17.18 8.56 -13.18
C PRO A 186 18.50 9.10 -13.73
N VAL A 187 18.52 10.37 -14.07
CA VAL A 187 19.68 11.12 -14.59
C VAL A 187 20.14 12.21 -13.61
N LYS A 188 19.34 12.53 -12.60
CA LYS A 188 19.61 13.49 -11.52
C LYS A 188 19.08 12.95 -10.19
N LEU A 189 19.54 13.54 -9.08
CA LEU A 189 19.20 13.04 -7.73
C LEU A 189 17.72 13.18 -7.38
N GLU A 190 17.05 14.16 -7.94
CA GLU A 190 15.62 14.39 -7.77
C GLU A 190 14.75 13.27 -8.35
N ASP A 191 15.23 12.56 -9.36
CA ASP A 191 14.48 11.50 -10.04
C ASP A 191 14.22 10.31 -9.10
N PHE A 192 15.08 10.05 -8.12
CA PHE A 192 14.83 9.06 -7.08
C PHE A 192 13.60 9.42 -6.21
N ALA A 193 13.46 10.71 -5.89
CA ALA A 193 12.32 11.19 -5.15
C ALA A 193 11.04 11.22 -6.01
N GLU A 194 11.15 11.48 -7.31
CA GLU A 194 10.04 11.36 -8.26
C GLU A 194 9.54 9.92 -8.34
N ILE A 195 10.42 8.93 -8.45
CA ILE A 195 10.07 7.50 -8.38
C ILE A 195 9.31 7.19 -7.09
N MET A 196 9.80 7.68 -5.96
CA MET A 196 9.15 7.50 -4.66
C MET A 196 7.76 8.14 -4.65
N TYR A 197 7.63 9.37 -5.13
CA TYR A 197 6.36 10.09 -5.19
C TYR A 197 5.32 9.36 -6.05
N LEU A 198 5.69 8.97 -7.27
CA LEU A 198 4.84 8.22 -8.19
C LEU A 198 4.41 6.87 -7.60
N SER A 199 5.34 6.16 -6.96
CA SER A 199 5.03 4.91 -6.25
C SER A 199 4.04 5.13 -5.12
N MET A 200 4.17 6.24 -4.34
CA MET A 200 3.21 6.62 -3.29
C MET A 200 1.85 7.06 -3.85
N GLN A 201 1.74 7.46 -5.13
CA GLN A 201 0.45 7.63 -5.81
C GLN A 201 -0.18 6.31 -6.22
N GLY A 202 0.54 5.20 -6.08
CA GLY A 202 0.09 3.86 -6.43
C GLY A 202 0.39 3.45 -7.87
N CYS A 203 1.26 4.18 -8.56
CA CYS A 203 1.75 3.79 -9.89
C CYS A 203 2.77 2.66 -9.76
N GLY A 204 2.72 1.72 -10.70
CA GLY A 204 3.86 0.88 -11.00
C GLY A 204 4.90 1.72 -11.75
N VAL A 205 6.15 1.67 -11.33
CA VAL A 205 7.21 2.49 -11.92
C VAL A 205 8.22 1.62 -12.66
N GLY A 206 8.29 1.79 -13.99
CA GLY A 206 9.41 1.34 -14.79
C GLY A 206 10.57 2.33 -14.66
N PHE A 207 11.79 1.84 -14.55
CA PHE A 207 12.96 2.70 -14.49
C PHE A 207 14.14 2.10 -15.25
N ALA A 208 14.95 2.98 -15.88
CA ALA A 208 16.12 2.59 -16.63
C ALA A 208 17.40 3.01 -15.86
N VAL A 209 18.21 2.01 -15.50
CA VAL A 209 19.54 2.20 -14.90
C VAL A 209 20.65 1.84 -15.90
N GLU A 210 20.37 2.00 -17.20
CA GLU A 210 21.34 1.86 -18.26
C GLU A 210 22.49 2.88 -18.04
N SER A 211 23.71 2.51 -18.47
CA SER A 211 24.92 3.32 -18.26
C SER A 211 24.76 4.75 -18.75
N GLN A 212 24.16 4.95 -19.92
CA GLN A 212 23.85 6.27 -20.48
C GLN A 212 23.03 7.18 -19.56
N ASN A 213 22.24 6.63 -18.63
CA ASN A 213 21.42 7.38 -17.68
C ASN A 213 22.20 7.59 -16.37
N VAL A 214 22.74 6.52 -15.80
CA VAL A 214 23.39 6.56 -14.48
C VAL A 214 24.71 7.38 -14.51
N GLU A 215 25.43 7.38 -15.63
CA GLU A 215 26.63 8.19 -15.82
C GLU A 215 26.39 9.71 -15.81
N GLN A 216 25.14 10.16 -16.01
CA GLN A 216 24.76 11.57 -15.86
C GLN A 216 24.68 12.01 -14.41
N LEU A 217 24.50 11.07 -13.45
CA LEU A 217 24.51 11.39 -12.04
C LEU A 217 25.88 11.99 -11.64
N PRO A 218 25.90 12.97 -10.70
CA PRO A 218 27.14 13.60 -10.29
C PRO A 218 28.10 12.61 -9.62
N GLN A 219 29.37 12.94 -9.60
CA GLN A 219 30.39 12.23 -8.81
C GLN A 219 30.13 12.46 -7.31
N ILE A 220 30.27 11.42 -6.51
CA ILE A 220 30.12 11.49 -5.06
C ILE A 220 31.43 12.04 -4.45
N MET A 221 31.32 13.16 -3.75
CA MET A 221 32.47 13.77 -3.07
C MET A 221 32.92 12.95 -1.86
N LYS A 222 34.20 12.98 -1.53
CA LYS A 222 34.69 12.39 -0.28
C LYS A 222 34.09 13.12 0.91
N GLN A 223 33.79 12.38 1.96
CA GLN A 223 33.21 12.94 3.18
C GLN A 223 34.16 13.92 3.86
N SER A 224 33.67 15.12 4.11
CA SER A 224 34.39 16.20 4.78
C SER A 224 34.25 16.19 6.31
N GLY A 225 33.35 15.31 6.85
CA GLY A 225 32.96 15.33 8.26
C GLY A 225 31.98 16.46 8.64
N LYS A 226 31.62 17.34 7.69
CA LYS A 226 30.66 18.42 7.96
C LYS A 226 29.26 17.89 8.12
N MET A 227 28.70 18.12 9.31
CA MET A 227 27.27 17.81 9.63
C MET A 227 26.41 19.04 9.35
N LEU A 228 25.29 18.85 8.65
CA LEU A 228 24.26 19.88 8.48
C LEU A 228 23.31 19.91 9.67
N GLN A 229 22.51 20.98 9.77
CA GLN A 229 21.45 21.08 10.76
C GLN A 229 20.45 19.91 10.59
N THR A 230 19.93 19.41 11.71
CA THR A 230 18.90 18.36 11.69
C THR A 230 17.66 18.82 10.93
N HIS A 231 17.20 17.98 10.00
CA HIS A 231 16.00 18.23 9.22
C HIS A 231 14.81 17.50 9.83
N VAL A 232 13.77 18.25 10.20
CA VAL A 232 12.50 17.70 10.69
C VAL A 232 11.64 17.34 9.47
N ILE A 233 11.22 16.08 9.37
CA ILE A 233 10.49 15.57 8.20
C ILE A 233 8.98 15.80 8.42
N PRO A 234 8.30 16.60 7.55
CA PRO A 234 6.86 16.76 7.62
C PRO A 234 6.10 15.46 7.34
N ASP A 235 4.94 15.29 7.98
CA ASP A 235 4.07 14.11 7.80
C ASP A 235 3.27 14.20 6.48
N SER A 236 3.97 14.19 5.35
CA SER A 236 3.42 14.26 4.01
C SER A 236 4.25 13.45 3.02
N LYS A 237 3.69 13.10 1.86
CA LYS A 237 4.42 12.42 0.78
C LYS A 237 5.55 13.30 0.26
N GLU A 238 5.26 14.57 0.11
CA GLU A 238 6.21 15.60 -0.29
C GLU A 238 7.37 15.68 0.69
N GLY A 239 7.08 15.73 2.00
CA GLY A 239 8.12 15.75 3.05
C GLY A 239 9.03 14.53 3.04
N TRP A 240 8.49 13.35 2.72
CA TRP A 240 9.30 12.13 2.56
C TRP A 240 10.21 12.21 1.32
N CYS A 241 9.69 12.72 0.20
CA CYS A 241 10.46 12.91 -1.03
C CYS A 241 11.55 13.98 -0.85
N ASP A 242 11.22 15.07 -0.17
CA ASP A 242 12.16 16.14 0.15
C ASP A 242 13.30 15.64 1.05
N ALA A 243 12.99 14.81 2.04
CA ALA A 243 13.99 14.19 2.91
C ALA A 243 14.94 13.28 2.13
N LEU A 244 14.43 12.47 1.18
CA LEU A 244 15.28 11.64 0.32
C LEU A 244 16.17 12.49 -0.58
N THR A 245 15.62 13.51 -1.24
CA THR A 245 16.36 14.44 -2.09
C THR A 245 17.45 15.17 -1.31
N LEU A 246 17.10 15.69 -0.13
CA LEU A 246 18.03 16.41 0.74
C LEU A 246 19.15 15.49 1.22
N GLY A 247 18.82 14.26 1.60
CA GLY A 247 19.81 13.25 2.00
C GLY A 247 20.78 12.94 0.87
N LEU A 248 20.26 12.59 -0.31
CA LEU A 248 21.09 12.30 -1.48
C LEU A 248 22.02 13.49 -1.83
N LYS A 249 21.48 14.70 -1.98
CA LYS A 249 22.28 15.90 -2.27
C LYS A 249 23.37 16.15 -1.23
N THR A 250 23.04 15.94 0.05
CA THR A 250 23.99 16.17 1.15
C THR A 250 25.13 15.15 1.11
N TRP A 251 24.84 13.86 0.95
CA TRP A 251 25.85 12.81 0.92
C TRP A 251 26.72 12.88 -0.34
N TYR A 252 26.12 13.23 -1.49
CA TYR A 252 26.88 13.47 -2.73
C TYR A 252 27.83 14.67 -2.61
N ALA A 253 27.45 15.70 -1.85
CA ALA A 253 28.28 16.86 -1.58
C ALA A 253 29.38 16.60 -0.51
N GLY A 254 29.55 15.36 -0.06
CA GLY A 254 30.55 15.00 0.96
C GLY A 254 30.23 15.55 2.34
N LYS A 255 28.96 15.74 2.67
CA LYS A 255 28.44 16.18 3.96
C LYS A 255 27.51 15.14 4.55
N ASP A 256 27.09 15.32 5.81
CA ASP A 256 26.11 14.46 6.44
C ASP A 256 24.98 15.24 7.07
N ILE A 257 23.85 14.59 7.36
CA ILE A 257 22.65 15.20 7.91
C ILE A 257 21.93 14.19 8.81
N LYS A 258 21.34 14.70 9.88
CA LYS A 258 20.42 13.95 10.74
C LYS A 258 18.98 14.29 10.38
N PHE A 259 18.10 13.30 10.45
CA PHE A 259 16.68 13.45 10.23
C PHE A 259 15.91 13.26 11.54
N ASP A 260 14.94 14.12 11.77
CA ASP A 260 13.98 14.01 12.86
C ASP A 260 12.63 13.54 12.31
N PHE A 261 12.17 12.41 12.79
CA PHE A 261 10.93 11.73 12.37
C PHE A 261 9.75 11.97 13.31
N SER A 262 9.92 12.82 14.30
CA SER A 262 8.94 13.04 15.40
C SER A 262 7.57 13.50 14.91
N GLN A 263 7.50 14.18 13.78
CA GLN A 263 6.26 14.65 13.19
C GLN A 263 5.50 13.59 12.39
N ILE A 264 6.15 12.47 12.03
CA ILE A 264 5.51 11.42 11.23
C ILE A 264 4.54 10.64 12.11
N ARG A 265 3.31 10.51 11.61
CA ARG A 265 2.25 9.77 12.31
C ARG A 265 2.63 8.31 12.57
N PRO A 266 2.18 7.73 13.69
CA PRO A 266 2.51 6.35 14.04
C PRO A 266 1.86 5.33 13.09
N ALA A 267 2.45 4.14 13.04
CA ALA A 267 1.89 3.02 12.30
C ALA A 267 0.44 2.73 12.69
N GLY A 268 -0.40 2.44 11.72
CA GLY A 268 -1.82 2.14 11.91
C GLY A 268 -2.75 3.36 11.92
N ALA A 269 -2.26 4.59 11.99
CA ALA A 269 -3.07 5.80 11.86
C ALA A 269 -3.78 5.84 10.49
N ARG A 270 -5.04 6.31 10.45
CA ARG A 270 -5.81 6.38 9.19
C ARG A 270 -5.30 7.48 8.27
N LEU A 271 -5.22 7.16 6.99
CA LEU A 271 -4.93 8.11 5.93
C LEU A 271 -6.23 8.76 5.44
N LYS A 272 -6.38 10.08 5.64
CA LYS A 272 -7.64 10.79 5.41
C LYS A 272 -8.02 10.89 3.93
N VAL A 273 -7.06 11.12 3.02
CA VAL A 273 -7.33 11.48 1.61
C VAL A 273 -7.32 10.26 0.69
N MET A 274 -6.30 9.41 0.83
CA MET A 274 -6.08 8.26 -0.06
C MET A 274 -6.71 6.97 0.48
N GLY A 275 -7.14 6.97 1.72
CA GLY A 275 -7.61 5.78 2.44
C GLY A 275 -6.47 4.87 2.89
N GLY A 276 -6.78 3.95 3.81
CA GLY A 276 -5.83 3.00 4.37
C GLY A 276 -5.16 3.47 5.67
N LYS A 277 -4.04 2.85 6.04
CA LYS A 277 -3.31 3.09 7.28
C LYS A 277 -1.88 3.51 7.01
N ALA A 278 -1.32 4.33 7.90
CA ALA A 278 0.08 4.75 7.86
C ALA A 278 1.02 3.60 8.25
N SER A 279 2.24 3.64 7.71
CA SER A 279 3.31 2.69 8.04
C SER A 279 4.08 3.04 9.31
N GLY A 280 4.01 4.29 9.76
CA GLY A 280 4.96 4.83 10.72
C GLY A 280 6.25 5.34 10.04
N PRO A 281 7.21 5.81 10.82
CA PRO A 281 8.47 6.37 10.32
C PRO A 281 9.52 5.32 9.90
N GLU A 282 9.42 4.08 10.39
CA GLU A 282 10.45 3.05 10.27
C GLU A 282 10.84 2.73 8.81
N PRO A 283 9.90 2.62 7.84
CA PRO A 283 10.27 2.36 6.45
C PRO A 283 11.12 3.47 5.85
N LEU A 284 10.81 4.74 6.16
CA LEU A 284 11.59 5.88 5.69
C LEU A 284 12.97 5.93 6.36
N GLN A 285 13.05 5.64 7.64
CA GLN A 285 14.34 5.53 8.36
C GLN A 285 15.26 4.49 7.69
N SER A 286 14.70 3.31 7.41
CA SER A 286 15.40 2.23 6.72
C SER A 286 15.86 2.64 5.32
N LEU A 287 15.01 3.32 4.55
CA LEU A 287 15.36 3.82 3.21
C LEU A 287 16.52 4.84 3.28
N LEU A 288 16.41 5.85 4.13
CA LEU A 288 17.43 6.90 4.24
C LEU A 288 18.78 6.33 4.72
N ALA A 289 18.77 5.41 5.68
CA ALA A 289 19.99 4.72 6.14
C ALA A 289 20.62 3.89 5.02
N PHE A 290 19.82 3.13 4.27
CA PHE A 290 20.28 2.32 3.15
C PHE A 290 20.85 3.18 2.01
N ALA A 291 20.13 4.22 1.59
CA ALA A 291 20.59 5.14 0.53
C ALA A 291 21.90 5.82 0.92
N ARG A 292 22.00 6.29 2.18
CA ARG A 292 23.26 6.84 2.72
C ARG A 292 24.40 5.84 2.63
N GLN A 293 24.21 4.61 3.06
CA GLN A 293 25.22 3.56 3.02
C GLN A 293 25.70 3.30 1.58
N ARG A 294 24.78 3.18 0.61
CA ARG A 294 25.12 2.96 -0.80
C ARG A 294 25.91 4.13 -1.39
N VAL A 295 25.48 5.37 -1.14
CA VAL A 295 26.21 6.57 -1.62
C VAL A 295 27.61 6.64 -1.01
N LEU A 296 27.74 6.47 0.31
CA LEU A 296 29.04 6.58 0.98
C LEU A 296 30.03 5.46 0.61
N ALA A 297 29.54 4.29 0.21
CA ALA A 297 30.39 3.21 -0.31
C ALA A 297 31.04 3.57 -1.65
N ARG A 298 30.56 4.61 -2.35
CA ARG A 298 31.04 5.05 -3.66
C ARG A 298 31.75 6.40 -3.64
N GLN A 299 32.22 6.85 -2.49
CA GLN A 299 32.96 8.13 -2.36
C GLN A 299 34.12 8.26 -3.37
N GLY A 300 34.21 9.40 -4.02
CA GLY A 300 35.20 9.68 -5.07
C GLY A 300 34.85 9.04 -6.42
N ARG A 301 33.74 8.37 -6.54
CA ARG A 301 33.27 7.69 -7.76
C ARG A 301 31.82 8.08 -8.06
N ARG A 302 31.28 7.58 -9.17
CA ARG A 302 29.83 7.62 -9.48
C ARG A 302 29.13 6.36 -8.97
N LEU A 303 27.81 6.41 -8.82
CA LEU A 303 27.03 5.19 -8.64
C LEU A 303 27.14 4.30 -9.88
N ARG A 304 27.11 2.99 -9.69
CA ARG A 304 26.91 2.02 -10.76
C ARG A 304 25.40 1.79 -10.97
N ALA A 305 25.04 1.17 -12.07
CA ALA A 305 23.67 0.74 -12.35
C ALA A 305 23.04 -0.03 -11.18
N ILE A 306 23.77 -1.03 -10.65
CA ILE A 306 23.31 -1.84 -9.52
C ILE A 306 23.12 -1.02 -8.23
N ASP A 307 23.95 -0.03 -7.95
CA ASP A 307 23.81 0.83 -6.76
C ASP A 307 22.54 1.70 -6.86
N ALA A 308 22.27 2.27 -8.06
CA ALA A 308 21.04 3.02 -8.34
C ALA A 308 19.80 2.11 -8.29
N HIS A 309 19.87 0.93 -8.89
CA HIS A 309 18.84 -0.10 -8.84
C HIS A 309 18.46 -0.46 -7.39
N ASP A 310 19.45 -0.73 -6.54
CA ASP A 310 19.22 -1.11 -5.16
C ASP A 310 18.53 0.00 -4.36
N ILE A 311 18.91 1.27 -4.57
CA ILE A 311 18.23 2.42 -3.93
C ILE A 311 16.77 2.49 -4.38
N ILE A 312 16.49 2.31 -5.67
CA ILE A 312 15.12 2.35 -6.20
C ILE A 312 14.30 1.16 -5.69
N CYS A 313 14.86 -0.04 -5.63
CA CYS A 313 14.20 -1.20 -5.01
C CYS A 313 13.87 -0.95 -3.54
N LYS A 314 14.78 -0.28 -2.81
CA LYS A 314 14.52 0.10 -1.40
C LYS A 314 13.44 1.18 -1.27
N ILE A 315 13.30 2.07 -2.25
CA ILE A 315 12.14 2.98 -2.35
C ILE A 315 10.85 2.17 -2.47
N GLY A 316 10.82 1.16 -3.34
CA GLY A 316 9.66 0.27 -3.49
C GLY A 316 9.29 -0.43 -2.17
N GLU A 317 10.26 -0.99 -1.48
CA GLU A 317 10.06 -1.61 -0.15
C GLU A 317 9.47 -0.61 0.86
N CYS A 318 10.01 0.60 0.91
CA CYS A 318 9.52 1.68 1.78
C CYS A 318 8.04 2.00 1.53
N VAL A 319 7.63 2.07 0.27
CA VAL A 319 6.24 2.39 -0.12
C VAL A 319 5.29 1.22 0.19
N VAL A 320 5.71 -0.03 -0.02
CA VAL A 320 4.89 -1.23 0.24
C VAL A 320 4.69 -1.46 1.74
N ALA A 321 5.69 -1.20 2.56
CA ALA A 321 5.61 -1.35 4.01
C ALA A 321 4.47 -0.53 4.63
N GLY A 322 4.03 0.54 3.97
CA GLY A 322 2.87 1.34 4.33
C GLY A 322 1.51 0.62 4.26
N GLY A 323 1.46 -0.60 3.75
CA GLY A 323 0.28 -1.47 3.78
C GLY A 323 -0.91 -1.02 2.92
N VAL A 324 -0.85 0.17 2.32
CA VAL A 324 -1.97 0.78 1.60
C VAL A 324 -1.87 0.58 0.10
N ARG A 325 -0.64 0.46 -0.41
CA ARG A 325 -0.39 0.38 -1.84
C ARG A 325 0.60 -0.71 -2.16
N ARG A 326 0.30 -1.41 -3.22
CA ARG A 326 1.25 -2.28 -3.88
C ARG A 326 1.94 -1.42 -4.92
N THR A 327 3.25 -1.22 -4.77
CA THR A 327 4.04 -0.74 -5.89
C THR A 327 4.56 -1.96 -6.66
N ALA A 328 4.63 -1.80 -7.97
CA ALA A 328 5.33 -2.74 -8.84
C ALA A 328 6.43 -1.97 -9.56
N MET A 329 7.55 -2.61 -9.77
CA MET A 329 8.68 -1.98 -10.44
C MET A 329 9.24 -2.91 -11.50
N ILE A 330 9.69 -2.32 -12.63
CA ILE A 330 10.49 -3.00 -13.63
C ILE A 330 11.77 -2.20 -13.84
N SER A 331 12.91 -2.89 -13.79
CA SER A 331 14.23 -2.31 -14.03
C SER A 331 14.70 -2.67 -15.43
N LEU A 332 15.14 -1.67 -16.16
CA LEU A 332 15.84 -1.83 -17.44
C LEU A 332 17.31 -1.50 -17.25
N SER A 333 18.18 -2.31 -17.84
CA SER A 333 19.65 -2.15 -17.76
C SER A 333 20.29 -2.56 -19.08
N ASP A 334 21.56 -2.25 -19.22
CA ASP A 334 22.33 -2.72 -20.39
C ASP A 334 22.42 -4.24 -20.41
N LEU A 335 22.39 -4.83 -21.60
CA LEU A 335 22.40 -6.29 -21.77
C LEU A 335 23.72 -6.93 -21.33
N ASP A 336 24.81 -6.19 -21.37
CA ASP A 336 26.17 -6.63 -21.03
C ASP A 336 26.55 -6.27 -19.58
N ASP A 337 25.69 -5.60 -18.81
CA ASP A 337 25.92 -5.34 -17.38
C ASP A 337 25.82 -6.63 -16.57
N ALA A 338 26.99 -7.17 -16.20
CA ALA A 338 27.09 -8.42 -15.45
C ALA A 338 26.54 -8.29 -14.04
N ASP A 339 26.73 -7.13 -13.35
CA ASP A 339 26.20 -6.88 -12.01
C ASP A 339 24.66 -6.93 -12.04
N MET A 340 24.03 -6.30 -13.04
CA MET A 340 22.57 -6.30 -13.18
C MET A 340 22.02 -7.67 -13.60
N ARG A 341 22.70 -8.34 -14.53
CA ARG A 341 22.32 -9.69 -14.95
C ARG A 341 22.33 -10.67 -13.78
N ASP A 342 23.30 -10.54 -12.88
CA ASP A 342 23.51 -11.45 -11.77
C ASP A 342 22.86 -10.96 -10.46
N ALA A 343 22.17 -9.79 -10.48
CA ALA A 343 21.56 -9.15 -9.32
C ALA A 343 20.58 -10.03 -8.54
N LYS A 344 19.97 -11.02 -9.21
CA LYS A 344 19.02 -11.99 -8.59
C LYS A 344 19.57 -13.42 -8.58
N ARG A 345 20.88 -13.61 -8.63
CA ARG A 345 21.50 -14.92 -8.43
C ARG A 345 21.84 -15.13 -6.96
N GLY A 346 21.56 -16.32 -6.43
CA GLY A 346 21.85 -16.71 -5.05
C GLY A 346 20.59 -17.03 -4.24
N GLN A 347 20.76 -17.12 -2.93
CA GLN A 347 19.64 -17.35 -1.99
C GLN A 347 19.03 -16.00 -1.62
N PHE A 348 17.71 -15.87 -1.80
CA PHE A 348 16.92 -14.67 -1.51
C PHE A 348 16.03 -14.81 -0.29
N TYR A 349 16.37 -15.71 0.65
CA TYR A 349 15.57 -16.04 1.84
C TYR A 349 16.28 -15.60 3.12
#